data_563ad01d48a7afd730c7b2061e371e88
#
_entry.id   563ad01d48a7afd730c7b2061e371e88
#
_cell.length_a   1.000
_cell.length_b   1.000
_cell.length_c   1.000
_cell.angle_alpha   90.00
_cell.angle_beta   90.00
_cell.angle_gamma   90.00
#
_symmetry.space_group_name_H-M   'P 1'
#
loop_
_entity.id
_entity.type
_entity.pdbx_description
1 polymer ?
#
loop_
_entity_poly.entity_id
_entity_poly.type
_entity_poly.pdbx_seq_one_letter_code
_entity_poly.pdbx_strand_id
1 'polypeptide(L)'
;MGRTGREEPRAHASAQARGSLQRRRPGNVPVERIQMVTHTLGTGARTAVLLHGGGLSWWNYRAVADLLAANGYRVVLPVLDGHAGSDRPFTSIEENASELVALIDRELGGRVDALGGVSLGAQVALEALAQRSRIAGRAVIESALVLPMRAARALVAPAVALSYPLVRRPWFSQAQFASLHLPEELYEPYHRDSCAISKRDMIAFMRENSSYRLKPELAGCGARATILVGGKEPRIMVRSARALAKAMPDSTLVEHPGWRHGEASLWHPEVYLEAFEGRP
;
A
#
# COMPACT_ATOMS: atom_id res chain seq x y z
N MET A 1 -21.28 3.04 -105.42
CA MET A 1 -21.99 1.83 -105.03
C MET A 1 -21.20 1.17 -103.95
N GLY A 2 -21.58 1.17 -102.79
CA GLY A 2 -21.77 0.15 -101.98
C GLY A 2 -21.25 0.18 -100.56
N ARG A 3 -21.73 -0.04 -99.70
CA ARG A 3 -22.01 -0.64 -98.40
C ARG A 3 -21.01 -0.30 -97.28
N THR A 4 -21.58 0.33 -96.41
CA THR A 4 -21.24 0.57 -95.01
C THR A 4 -21.16 -0.73 -94.20
N GLY A 5 -20.04 -0.95 -93.55
CA GLY A 5 -19.90 -1.96 -92.48
C GLY A 5 -19.72 -1.26 -91.13
N ARG A 6 -20.67 -1.47 -90.23
CA ARG A 6 -20.58 -1.01 -88.88
C ARG A 6 -19.76 -2.04 -88.08
N GLU A 7 -18.69 -1.56 -87.48
CA GLU A 7 -17.98 -2.32 -86.46
C GLU A 7 -18.51 -1.90 -85.08
N GLU A 8 -18.94 -2.90 -84.31
CA GLU A 8 -19.33 -2.73 -82.88
C GLU A 8 -18.06 -2.73 -81.99
N PRO A 9 -17.96 -1.88 -81.00
CA PRO A 9 -16.82 -1.91 -80.06
C PRO A 9 -16.99 -3.02 -78.99
N ARG A 10 -15.95 -3.84 -78.89
CA ARG A 10 -15.80 -4.86 -77.85
C ARG A 10 -15.66 -4.22 -76.45
N ALA A 11 -16.49 -4.60 -75.53
CA ALA A 11 -16.43 -4.26 -74.14
C ALA A 11 -15.20 -4.89 -73.46
N HIS A 12 -14.29 -4.05 -72.99
CA HIS A 12 -13.23 -4.46 -72.06
C HIS A 12 -13.78 -4.59 -70.62
N ALA A 13 -13.80 -5.82 -70.11
CA ALA A 13 -14.10 -6.12 -68.74
C ALA A 13 -12.95 -5.60 -67.85
N SER A 14 -13.25 -4.59 -67.05
CA SER A 14 -12.35 -4.11 -66.01
C SER A 14 -12.37 -5.08 -64.84
N ALA A 15 -11.22 -5.67 -64.52
CA ALA A 15 -10.97 -6.48 -63.34
C ALA A 15 -11.11 -5.61 -62.09
N GLN A 16 -12.15 -5.88 -61.31
CA GLN A 16 -12.30 -5.30 -59.96
C GLN A 16 -11.21 -5.85 -59.04
N ALA A 17 -10.29 -5.00 -58.66
CA ALA A 17 -9.36 -5.27 -57.55
C ALA A 17 -10.16 -5.38 -56.25
N ARG A 18 -10.27 -6.60 -55.72
CA ARG A 18 -10.76 -6.85 -54.36
C ARG A 18 -9.68 -6.37 -53.37
N GLY A 19 -9.83 -5.14 -52.87
CA GLY A 19 -9.09 -4.64 -51.73
C GLY A 19 -9.45 -5.44 -50.49
N SER A 20 -8.52 -6.24 -50.02
CA SER A 20 -8.61 -6.89 -48.72
C SER A 20 -8.60 -5.81 -47.61
N LEU A 21 -9.76 -5.56 -47.01
CA LEU A 21 -9.87 -4.81 -45.75
C LEU A 21 -9.15 -5.61 -44.67
N GLN A 22 -7.85 -5.37 -44.50
CA GLN A 22 -7.13 -5.78 -43.30
C GLN A 22 -7.79 -5.06 -42.11
N ARG A 23 -8.56 -5.80 -41.32
CA ARG A 23 -9.04 -5.37 -40.00
C ARG A 23 -7.80 -5.02 -39.19
N ARG A 24 -7.54 -3.73 -39.02
CA ARG A 24 -6.59 -3.25 -38.02
C ARG A 24 -7.04 -3.79 -36.66
N ARG A 25 -6.22 -4.65 -36.07
CA ARG A 25 -6.38 -5.05 -34.66
C ARG A 25 -6.39 -3.75 -33.85
N PRO A 26 -7.33 -3.55 -32.91
CA PRO A 26 -7.28 -2.41 -32.03
C PRO A 26 -5.91 -2.43 -31.34
N GLY A 27 -5.13 -1.39 -31.57
CA GLY A 27 -3.83 -1.21 -30.94
C GLY A 27 -4.05 -1.30 -29.43
N ASN A 28 -3.20 -2.09 -28.81
CA ASN A 28 -3.07 -2.16 -27.35
C ASN A 28 -2.64 -0.76 -26.91
N VAL A 29 -3.59 0.12 -26.62
CA VAL A 29 -3.31 1.38 -25.94
C VAL A 29 -2.79 0.94 -24.58
N PRO A 30 -1.55 1.26 -24.18
CA PRO A 30 -1.09 0.98 -22.84
C PRO A 30 -2.10 1.68 -21.93
N VAL A 31 -2.87 0.91 -21.15
CA VAL A 31 -3.58 1.48 -20.01
C VAL A 31 -2.47 2.02 -19.14
N GLU A 32 -2.28 3.34 -19.16
CA GLU A 32 -1.43 4.02 -18.19
C GLU A 32 -1.90 3.55 -16.83
N ARG A 33 -1.19 2.59 -16.23
CA ARG A 33 -1.48 2.16 -14.88
C ARG A 33 -1.20 3.36 -14.00
N ILE A 34 -2.25 3.94 -13.46
CA ILE A 34 -2.16 5.05 -12.52
C ILE A 34 -1.26 4.55 -11.38
N GLN A 35 -0.16 5.25 -11.16
CA GLN A 35 0.86 4.87 -10.17
C GLN A 35 0.40 5.21 -8.77
N MET A 36 0.92 4.51 -7.74
CA MET A 36 0.73 4.94 -6.35
C MET A 36 1.23 6.38 -6.19
N VAL A 37 0.42 7.23 -5.59
CA VAL A 37 0.86 8.57 -5.19
C VAL A 37 1.93 8.43 -4.10
N THR A 38 3.04 9.15 -4.22
CA THR A 38 4.15 9.07 -3.27
C THR A 38 4.58 10.45 -2.80
N HIS A 39 5.02 10.54 -1.56
CA HIS A 39 5.74 11.70 -1.03
C HIS A 39 7.20 11.27 -0.79
N THR A 40 8.14 12.16 -1.03
CA THR A 40 9.56 11.83 -0.86
C THR A 40 10.25 12.88 0.00
N LEU A 41 11.05 12.43 0.97
CA LEU A 41 11.89 13.26 1.83
C LEU A 41 13.33 12.78 1.75
N GLY A 42 14.26 13.73 1.78
CA GLY A 42 15.69 13.43 1.70
C GLY A 42 16.16 13.02 0.30
N THR A 43 17.48 13.06 0.12
CA THR A 43 18.16 12.76 -1.16
C THR A 43 19.31 11.78 -0.96
N GLY A 44 19.30 11.03 0.15
CA GLY A 44 20.37 10.09 0.50
C GLY A 44 20.49 8.93 -0.49
N ALA A 45 21.63 8.23 -0.43
CA ALA A 45 21.91 7.10 -1.29
C ALA A 45 21.14 5.83 -0.93
N ARG A 46 20.74 5.69 0.35
CA ARG A 46 19.91 4.57 0.83
C ARG A 46 18.43 4.89 0.66
N THR A 47 17.64 3.92 0.24
CA THR A 47 16.20 4.12 0.03
C THR A 47 15.40 3.39 1.09
N ALA A 48 14.51 4.13 1.77
CA ALA A 48 13.51 3.58 2.68
C ALA A 48 12.10 3.83 2.14
N VAL A 49 11.23 2.82 2.23
CA VAL A 49 9.80 2.94 1.93
C VAL A 49 9.00 2.72 3.20
N LEU A 50 8.06 3.62 3.52
CA LEU A 50 7.26 3.55 4.74
C LEU A 50 5.75 3.64 4.42
N LEU A 51 4.98 2.68 4.92
CA LEU A 51 3.55 2.49 4.61
C LEU A 51 2.68 2.80 5.83
N HIS A 52 1.85 3.81 5.69
CA HIS A 52 0.98 4.32 6.76
C HIS A 52 -0.11 3.34 7.20
N GLY A 53 -0.66 3.57 8.40
CA GLY A 53 -1.79 2.81 8.96
C GLY A 53 -3.12 3.11 8.27
N GLY A 54 -4.09 2.21 8.44
CA GLY A 54 -5.44 2.39 7.91
C GLY A 54 -6.14 3.62 8.50
N GLY A 55 -6.76 4.43 7.64
CA GLY A 55 -7.41 5.68 8.04
C GLY A 55 -6.46 6.85 8.28
N LEU A 56 -5.15 6.65 8.10
CA LEU A 56 -4.10 7.66 8.19
C LEU A 56 -3.57 7.98 6.78
N SER A 57 -2.45 8.70 6.69
CA SER A 57 -1.78 8.99 5.43
C SER A 57 -0.27 9.10 5.65
N TRP A 58 0.49 9.48 4.62
CA TRP A 58 1.95 9.57 4.64
C TRP A 58 2.53 10.34 5.85
N TRP A 59 1.83 11.34 6.36
CA TRP A 59 2.22 12.17 7.50
C TRP A 59 2.33 11.38 8.81
N ASN A 60 1.74 10.19 8.89
CA ASN A 60 1.93 9.25 10.02
C ASN A 60 3.41 8.97 10.28
N TYR A 61 4.21 8.98 9.22
CA TYR A 61 5.64 8.71 9.28
C TYR A 61 6.52 9.97 9.20
N ARG A 62 5.96 11.18 9.40
CA ARG A 62 6.70 12.41 9.22
C ARG A 62 7.98 12.46 10.10
N ALA A 63 7.85 12.16 11.37
CA ALA A 63 8.98 12.18 12.30
C ALA A 63 10.06 11.12 11.94
N VAL A 64 9.64 9.90 11.61
CA VAL A 64 10.55 8.84 11.14
C VAL A 64 11.24 9.26 9.85
N ALA A 65 10.49 9.82 8.90
CA ALA A 65 11.04 10.22 7.61
C ALA A 65 12.05 11.36 7.72
N ASP A 66 11.77 12.36 8.55
CA ASP A 66 12.72 13.46 8.82
C ASP A 66 14.02 12.93 9.46
N LEU A 67 13.91 12.01 10.43
CA LEU A 67 15.07 11.40 11.08
C LEU A 67 15.89 10.55 10.10
N LEU A 68 15.25 9.71 9.29
CA LEU A 68 15.91 8.89 8.28
C LEU A 68 16.59 9.76 7.21
N ALA A 69 15.90 10.82 6.74
CA ALA A 69 16.47 11.76 5.77
C ALA A 69 17.74 12.42 6.30
N ALA A 70 17.73 12.84 7.56
CA ALA A 70 18.91 13.40 8.24
C ALA A 70 20.06 12.38 8.38
N ASN A 71 19.76 11.08 8.31
CA ASN A 71 20.73 9.99 8.39
C ASN A 71 21.05 9.35 7.02
N GLY A 72 20.87 10.09 5.92
CA GLY A 72 21.32 9.70 4.57
C GLY A 72 20.40 8.74 3.84
N TYR A 73 19.10 8.75 4.16
CA TYR A 73 18.08 8.04 3.39
C TYR A 73 17.33 8.98 2.43
N ARG A 74 16.92 8.44 1.31
CA ARG A 74 15.78 8.89 0.52
C ARG A 74 14.57 8.13 1.03
N VAL A 75 13.60 8.81 1.62
CA VAL A 75 12.41 8.18 2.20
C VAL A 75 11.23 8.37 1.25
N VAL A 76 10.64 7.29 0.80
CA VAL A 76 9.45 7.27 -0.06
C VAL A 76 8.26 6.83 0.78
N LEU A 77 7.20 7.61 0.73
CA LEU A 77 5.98 7.46 1.53
C LEU A 77 4.79 7.27 0.58
N PRO A 78 4.49 6.04 0.15
CA PRO A 78 3.33 5.77 -0.69
C PRO A 78 2.02 6.03 0.06
N VAL A 79 1.03 6.55 -0.66
CA VAL A 79 -0.35 6.65 -0.20
C VAL A 79 -1.09 5.39 -0.63
N LEU A 80 -1.62 4.64 0.33
CA LEU A 80 -2.39 3.42 0.07
C LEU A 80 -3.71 3.76 -0.63
N ASP A 81 -4.13 2.88 -1.53
CA ASP A 81 -5.41 3.03 -2.23
C ASP A 81 -6.58 3.22 -1.26
N GLY A 82 -7.58 4.00 -1.68
CA GLY A 82 -8.75 4.30 -0.86
C GLY A 82 -8.51 5.26 0.30
N HIS A 83 -7.28 5.79 0.47
CA HIS A 83 -6.94 6.80 1.45
C HIS A 83 -6.83 8.19 0.83
N ALA A 84 -6.86 9.22 1.65
CA ALA A 84 -6.78 10.60 1.18
C ALA A 84 -5.46 10.85 0.41
N GLY A 85 -5.60 11.41 -0.79
CA GLY A 85 -4.48 11.63 -1.71
C GLY A 85 -4.31 10.53 -2.76
N SER A 86 -4.94 9.36 -2.62
CA SER A 86 -5.05 8.37 -3.70
C SER A 86 -6.29 8.65 -4.55
N ASP A 87 -6.17 8.51 -5.86
CA ASP A 87 -7.27 8.55 -6.83
C ASP A 87 -7.87 7.17 -7.12
N ARG A 88 -7.36 6.13 -6.46
CA ARG A 88 -7.76 4.73 -6.63
C ARG A 88 -8.56 4.23 -5.43
N PRO A 89 -9.64 3.47 -5.65
CA PRO A 89 -10.37 2.83 -4.56
C PRO A 89 -9.55 1.70 -3.95
N PHE A 90 -9.73 1.45 -2.65
CA PHE A 90 -9.13 0.28 -2.00
C PHE A 90 -9.79 -1.01 -2.49
N THR A 91 -9.00 -1.93 -2.99
CA THR A 91 -9.45 -3.25 -3.46
C THR A 91 -9.07 -4.36 -2.48
N SER A 92 -7.75 -4.55 -2.27
CA SER A 92 -7.22 -5.55 -1.34
C SER A 92 -5.81 -5.17 -0.86
N ILE A 93 -5.32 -5.86 0.16
CA ILE A 93 -3.94 -5.77 0.62
C ILE A 93 -3.00 -6.30 -0.46
N GLU A 94 -3.38 -7.38 -1.12
CA GLU A 94 -2.61 -8.01 -2.19
C GLU A 94 -2.39 -7.07 -3.38
N GLU A 95 -3.42 -6.31 -3.78
CA GLU A 95 -3.30 -5.36 -4.90
C GLU A 95 -2.41 -4.17 -4.52
N ASN A 96 -2.59 -3.59 -3.32
CA ASN A 96 -1.69 -2.53 -2.83
C ASN A 96 -0.24 -3.00 -2.74
N ALA A 97 0.00 -4.25 -2.34
CA ALA A 97 1.35 -4.83 -2.32
C ALA A 97 1.92 -5.02 -3.73
N SER A 98 1.10 -5.46 -4.69
CA SER A 98 1.51 -5.60 -6.09
C SER A 98 1.90 -4.26 -6.72
N GLU A 99 1.15 -3.20 -6.41
CA GLU A 99 1.47 -1.84 -6.86
C GLU A 99 2.75 -1.31 -6.19
N LEU A 100 2.96 -1.62 -4.90
CA LEU A 100 4.21 -1.31 -4.21
C LEU A 100 5.40 -2.01 -4.84
N VAL A 101 5.28 -3.30 -5.16
CA VAL A 101 6.31 -4.06 -5.89
C VAL A 101 6.60 -3.40 -7.24
N ALA A 102 5.57 -3.03 -7.98
CA ALA A 102 5.71 -2.37 -9.27
C ALA A 102 6.35 -0.97 -9.15
N LEU A 103 6.04 -0.20 -8.09
CA LEU A 103 6.71 1.07 -7.78
C LEU A 103 8.20 0.87 -7.53
N ILE A 104 8.57 -0.11 -6.70
CA ILE A 104 9.96 -0.42 -6.38
C ILE A 104 10.72 -0.86 -7.63
N ASP A 105 10.10 -1.66 -8.50
CA ASP A 105 10.71 -2.11 -9.75
C ASP A 105 10.96 -0.97 -10.74
N ARG A 106 10.00 -0.09 -10.92
CA ARG A 106 10.08 0.96 -11.92
C ARG A 106 10.92 2.16 -11.48
N GLU A 107 10.83 2.55 -10.21
CA GLU A 107 11.33 3.84 -9.76
C GLU A 107 12.45 3.76 -8.72
N LEU A 108 12.60 2.61 -8.06
CA LEU A 108 13.55 2.43 -6.96
C LEU A 108 14.59 1.35 -7.24
N GLY A 109 14.79 0.97 -8.51
CA GLY A 109 15.85 0.05 -8.92
C GLY A 109 15.60 -1.41 -8.54
N GLY A 110 14.36 -1.79 -8.27
CA GLY A 110 13.94 -3.17 -8.02
C GLY A 110 14.20 -3.69 -6.62
N ARG A 111 14.84 -2.91 -5.75
CA ARG A 111 15.11 -3.24 -4.35
C ARG A 111 15.31 -1.97 -3.53
N VAL A 112 14.88 -2.00 -2.28
CA VAL A 112 15.12 -0.92 -1.32
C VAL A 112 15.97 -1.41 -0.15
N ASP A 113 16.65 -0.48 0.52
CA ASP A 113 17.46 -0.81 1.70
C ASP A 113 16.56 -1.15 2.89
N ALA A 114 15.46 -0.40 3.02
CA ALA A 114 14.54 -0.48 4.14
C ALA A 114 13.06 -0.41 3.69
N LEU A 115 12.22 -1.28 4.27
CA LEU A 115 10.77 -1.29 4.09
C LEU A 115 10.10 -1.30 5.46
N GLY A 116 9.25 -0.32 5.74
CA GLY A 116 8.52 -0.24 7.01
C GLY A 116 7.02 -0.09 6.81
N GLY A 117 6.26 -0.53 7.80
CA GLY A 117 4.82 -0.31 7.82
C GLY A 117 4.23 -0.48 9.20
N VAL A 118 3.13 0.23 9.45
CA VAL A 118 2.34 0.13 10.68
C VAL A 118 0.93 -0.36 10.37
N SER A 119 0.41 -1.31 11.16
CA SER A 119 -0.98 -1.77 11.07
C SER A 119 -1.33 -2.27 9.66
N LEU A 120 -2.26 -1.64 8.93
CA LEU A 120 -2.57 -1.95 7.53
C LEU A 120 -1.33 -1.85 6.63
N GLY A 121 -0.53 -0.79 6.80
CA GLY A 121 0.72 -0.64 6.05
C GLY A 121 1.73 -1.75 6.33
N ALA A 122 1.76 -2.28 7.56
CA ALA A 122 2.57 -3.44 7.90
C ALA A 122 2.08 -4.71 7.18
N GLN A 123 0.76 -4.88 7.02
CA GLN A 123 0.21 -6.01 6.25
C GLN A 123 0.54 -5.90 4.76
N VAL A 124 0.49 -4.67 4.18
CA VAL A 124 0.90 -4.43 2.79
C VAL A 124 2.40 -4.70 2.61
N ALA A 125 3.25 -4.28 3.58
CA ALA A 125 4.68 -4.57 3.56
C ALA A 125 4.95 -6.09 3.61
N LEU A 126 4.26 -6.82 4.49
CA LEU A 126 4.36 -8.28 4.59
C LEU A 126 3.94 -8.97 3.30
N GLU A 127 2.84 -8.52 2.70
CA GLU A 127 2.36 -9.07 1.44
C GLU A 127 3.36 -8.83 0.30
N ALA A 128 3.95 -7.62 0.21
CA ALA A 128 5.00 -7.31 -0.78
C ALA A 128 6.25 -8.18 -0.59
N LEU A 129 6.66 -8.43 0.67
CA LEU A 129 7.76 -9.34 1.00
C LEU A 129 7.45 -10.80 0.62
N ALA A 130 6.18 -11.21 0.70
CA ALA A 130 5.73 -12.54 0.31
C ALA A 130 5.63 -12.69 -1.22
N GLN A 131 5.12 -11.66 -1.92
CA GLN A 131 4.99 -11.67 -3.38
C GLN A 131 6.35 -11.66 -4.08
N ARG A 132 7.36 -11.01 -3.46
CA ARG A 132 8.67 -10.89 -4.06
C ARG A 132 9.79 -10.96 -3.03
N SER A 133 10.56 -12.04 -3.07
CA SER A 133 11.74 -12.21 -2.22
C SER A 133 12.80 -11.14 -2.52
N ARG A 134 13.57 -10.77 -1.49
CA ARG A 134 14.69 -9.82 -1.55
C ARG A 134 14.34 -8.41 -2.05
N ILE A 135 13.06 -8.02 -1.98
CA ILE A 135 12.62 -6.67 -2.36
C ILE A 135 13.16 -5.60 -1.40
N ALA A 136 13.44 -5.97 -0.16
CA ALA A 136 14.06 -5.11 0.84
C ALA A 136 15.24 -5.80 1.52
N GLY A 137 16.22 -5.00 1.98
CA GLY A 137 17.32 -5.48 2.80
C GLY A 137 16.91 -5.69 4.25
N ARG A 138 16.17 -4.73 4.80
CA ARG A 138 15.63 -4.74 6.16
C ARG A 138 14.14 -4.40 6.14
N ALA A 139 13.40 -4.90 7.13
CA ALA A 139 11.99 -4.56 7.29
C ALA A 139 11.67 -4.20 8.74
N VAL A 140 10.77 -3.23 8.94
CA VAL A 140 10.13 -2.96 10.23
C VAL A 140 8.63 -3.18 10.09
N ILE A 141 8.12 -4.13 10.86
CA ILE A 141 6.72 -4.54 10.84
C ILE A 141 6.11 -4.19 12.19
N GLU A 142 5.42 -3.06 12.25
CA GLU A 142 4.83 -2.56 13.48
C GLU A 142 3.34 -2.88 13.57
N SER A 143 2.94 -3.49 14.67
CA SER A 143 1.52 -3.70 15.02
C SER A 143 0.70 -4.37 13.91
N ALA A 144 1.24 -5.41 13.28
CA ALA A 144 0.56 -6.14 12.20
C ALA A 144 -0.42 -7.18 12.75
N LEU A 145 -1.70 -7.11 12.35
CA LEU A 145 -2.67 -8.17 12.60
C LEU A 145 -2.53 -9.25 11.53
N VAL A 146 -2.03 -10.45 11.90
CA VAL A 146 -1.83 -11.57 10.97
C VAL A 146 -2.64 -12.82 11.33
N LEU A 147 -3.41 -12.75 12.39
CA LEU A 147 -4.37 -13.76 12.82
C LEU A 147 -5.79 -13.26 12.52
N PRO A 148 -6.52 -13.84 11.55
CA PRO A 148 -7.78 -13.28 11.09
C PRO A 148 -8.89 -13.30 12.15
N MET A 149 -9.66 -12.21 12.21
CA MET A 149 -10.76 -11.98 13.14
C MET A 149 -12.10 -12.03 12.40
N ARG A 150 -12.63 -13.24 12.15
CA ARG A 150 -13.86 -13.45 11.34
C ARG A 150 -15.07 -12.68 11.88
N ALA A 151 -15.27 -12.66 13.20
CA ALA A 151 -16.38 -11.95 13.82
C ALA A 151 -16.24 -10.43 13.67
N ALA A 152 -15.03 -9.88 13.89
CA ALA A 152 -14.74 -8.46 13.67
C ALA A 152 -15.00 -8.08 12.20
N ARG A 153 -14.53 -8.87 11.23
CA ARG A 153 -14.77 -8.66 9.80
C ARG A 153 -16.26 -8.55 9.45
N ALA A 154 -17.10 -9.41 10.05
CA ALA A 154 -18.55 -9.37 9.82
C ALA A 154 -19.19 -8.08 10.36
N LEU A 155 -18.66 -7.54 11.46
CA LEU A 155 -19.19 -6.34 12.11
C LEU A 155 -18.66 -5.02 11.49
N VAL A 156 -17.64 -5.04 10.65
CA VAL A 156 -17.07 -3.82 10.03
C VAL A 156 -18.13 -3.00 9.31
N ALA A 157 -18.89 -3.59 8.39
CA ALA A 157 -19.84 -2.81 7.59
C ALA A 157 -20.96 -2.16 8.42
N PRO A 158 -21.64 -2.85 9.34
CA PRO A 158 -22.63 -2.20 10.21
C PRO A 158 -22.01 -1.15 11.14
N ALA A 159 -20.82 -1.40 11.70
CA ALA A 159 -20.14 -0.44 12.55
C ALA A 159 -19.77 0.85 11.78
N VAL A 160 -19.16 0.70 10.61
CA VAL A 160 -18.85 1.85 9.74
C VAL A 160 -20.13 2.53 9.28
N ALA A 161 -21.19 1.80 8.92
CA ALA A 161 -22.45 2.42 8.50
C ALA A 161 -23.04 3.33 9.58
N LEU A 162 -22.89 2.95 10.84
CA LEU A 162 -23.36 3.72 11.98
C LEU A 162 -22.46 4.93 12.29
N SER A 163 -21.14 4.76 12.26
CA SER A 163 -20.18 5.78 12.66
C SER A 163 -19.80 6.76 11.53
N TYR A 164 -19.86 6.36 10.27
CA TYR A 164 -19.40 7.16 9.12
C TYR A 164 -20.04 8.55 9.01
N PRO A 165 -21.36 8.75 9.28
CA PRO A 165 -21.94 10.11 9.26
C PRO A 165 -21.34 11.04 10.32
N LEU A 166 -20.75 10.48 11.37
CA LEU A 166 -20.17 11.20 12.50
C LEU A 166 -18.71 11.64 12.24
N VAL A 167 -18.00 11.00 11.29
CA VAL A 167 -16.57 11.26 11.01
C VAL A 167 -16.31 12.75 10.77
N ARG A 168 -17.25 13.44 10.10
CA ARG A 168 -17.18 14.90 9.82
C ARG A 168 -17.56 15.80 11.01
N ARG A 169 -17.98 15.19 12.14
CA ARG A 169 -18.35 15.96 13.34
C ARG A 169 -17.10 16.19 14.19
N PRO A 170 -16.73 17.45 14.53
CA PRO A 170 -15.49 17.75 15.26
C PRO A 170 -15.34 16.95 16.56
N TRP A 171 -16.41 16.88 17.37
CA TRP A 171 -16.40 16.14 18.64
C TRP A 171 -16.09 14.65 18.46
N PHE A 172 -16.63 14.02 17.40
CA PHE A 172 -16.40 12.60 17.11
C PHE A 172 -14.99 12.38 16.59
N SER A 173 -14.53 13.23 15.66
CA SER A 173 -13.17 13.20 15.13
C SER A 173 -12.13 13.38 16.25
N GLN A 174 -12.34 14.32 17.18
CA GLN A 174 -11.48 14.52 18.34
C GLN A 174 -11.45 13.29 19.25
N ALA A 175 -12.60 12.67 19.52
CA ALA A 175 -12.67 11.45 20.32
C ALA A 175 -11.93 10.27 19.66
N GLN A 176 -12.09 10.11 18.33
CA GLN A 176 -11.34 9.10 17.57
C GLN A 176 -9.83 9.37 17.59
N PHE A 177 -9.43 10.62 17.32
CA PHE A 177 -8.05 11.06 17.36
C PHE A 177 -7.39 10.76 18.70
N ALA A 178 -8.04 11.14 19.79
CA ALA A 178 -7.57 10.87 21.15
C ALA A 178 -7.43 9.36 21.41
N SER A 179 -8.34 8.53 20.88
CA SER A 179 -8.27 7.07 21.03
C SER A 179 -7.09 6.43 20.30
N LEU A 180 -6.61 7.06 19.23
CA LEU A 180 -5.44 6.64 18.47
C LEU A 180 -4.12 7.11 19.09
N HIS A 181 -4.15 7.96 20.12
CA HIS A 181 -2.97 8.52 20.80
C HIS A 181 -1.98 9.21 19.87
N LEU A 182 -2.49 9.86 18.83
CA LEU A 182 -1.69 10.61 17.88
C LEU A 182 -1.14 11.90 18.52
N PRO A 183 0.06 12.37 18.12
CA PRO A 183 0.57 13.70 18.46
C PRO A 183 -0.40 14.80 18.08
N GLU A 184 -0.59 15.80 18.94
CA GLU A 184 -1.64 16.82 18.81
C GLU A 184 -1.51 17.60 17.48
N GLU A 185 -0.33 17.88 17.02
CA GLU A 185 -0.02 18.54 15.74
C GLU A 185 -0.55 17.78 14.51
N LEU A 186 -0.88 16.49 14.66
CA LEU A 186 -1.43 15.66 13.59
C LEU A 186 -2.96 15.72 13.52
N TYR A 187 -3.65 16.48 14.37
CA TYR A 187 -5.12 16.51 14.36
C TYR A 187 -5.69 17.07 13.05
N GLU A 188 -5.19 18.20 12.57
CA GLU A 188 -5.68 18.82 11.34
C GLU A 188 -5.52 17.92 10.10
N PRO A 189 -4.34 17.34 9.81
CA PRO A 189 -4.20 16.40 8.71
C PRO A 189 -5.06 15.14 8.92
N TYR A 190 -5.17 14.61 10.14
CA TYR A 190 -6.01 13.48 10.46
C TYR A 190 -7.49 13.75 10.14
N HIS A 191 -8.04 14.86 10.64
CA HIS A 191 -9.45 15.21 10.44
C HIS A 191 -9.77 15.42 8.95
N ARG A 192 -8.95 16.21 8.25
CA ARG A 192 -9.08 16.45 6.82
C ARG A 192 -9.10 15.13 6.02
N ASP A 193 -8.12 14.28 6.26
CA ASP A 193 -7.93 13.07 5.48
C ASP A 193 -8.96 11.99 5.83
N SER A 194 -9.35 11.86 7.10
CA SER A 194 -10.46 10.98 7.52
C SER A 194 -11.78 11.35 6.86
N CYS A 195 -12.04 12.66 6.69
CA CYS A 195 -13.25 13.16 6.00
C CYS A 195 -13.24 12.88 4.48
N ALA A 196 -12.06 12.70 3.88
CA ALA A 196 -11.90 12.44 2.45
C ALA A 196 -12.05 10.95 2.10
N ILE A 197 -11.83 10.04 3.04
CA ILE A 197 -12.00 8.60 2.82
C ILE A 197 -13.47 8.27 2.57
N SER A 198 -13.77 7.54 1.48
CA SER A 198 -15.12 7.11 1.20
C SER A 198 -15.59 6.02 2.18
N LYS A 199 -16.91 5.95 2.42
CA LYS A 199 -17.50 4.87 3.23
C LYS A 199 -17.16 3.48 2.68
N ARG A 200 -17.15 3.34 1.35
CA ARG A 200 -16.81 2.10 0.67
C ARG A 200 -15.38 1.67 0.98
N ASP A 201 -14.43 2.59 0.82
CA ASP A 201 -13.01 2.29 1.03
C ASP A 201 -12.71 2.00 2.50
N MET A 202 -13.33 2.76 3.42
CA MET A 202 -13.23 2.49 4.86
C MET A 202 -13.70 1.06 5.21
N ILE A 203 -14.83 0.63 4.67
CA ILE A 203 -15.32 -0.75 4.86
C ILE A 203 -14.35 -1.76 4.23
N ALA A 204 -13.83 -1.47 3.03
CA ALA A 204 -12.96 -2.37 2.31
C ALA A 204 -11.65 -2.62 3.06
N PHE A 205 -10.90 -1.56 3.40
CA PHE A 205 -9.61 -1.76 4.08
C PHE A 205 -9.76 -2.31 5.51
N MET A 206 -10.81 -1.96 6.25
CA MET A 206 -11.04 -2.52 7.59
C MET A 206 -11.39 -4.03 7.52
N ARG A 207 -12.13 -4.46 6.51
CA ARG A 207 -12.42 -5.89 6.28
C ARG A 207 -11.17 -6.66 5.91
N GLU A 208 -10.36 -6.12 5.00
CA GLU A 208 -9.09 -6.74 4.60
C GLU A 208 -8.12 -6.81 5.78
N ASN A 209 -7.95 -5.72 6.53
CA ASN A 209 -7.15 -5.70 7.75
C ASN A 209 -7.56 -6.82 8.74
N SER A 210 -8.88 -7.03 8.92
CA SER A 210 -9.41 -8.07 9.82
C SER A 210 -9.28 -9.49 9.27
N SER A 211 -8.96 -9.65 7.98
CA SER A 211 -8.95 -10.94 7.27
C SER A 211 -7.57 -11.44 6.94
N TYR A 212 -6.56 -10.58 6.97
CA TYR A 212 -5.20 -10.89 6.53
C TYR A 212 -4.62 -12.10 7.25
N ARG A 213 -3.86 -12.90 6.51
CA ARG A 213 -3.23 -14.13 7.00
C ARG A 213 -1.77 -14.17 6.63
N LEU A 214 -0.97 -14.76 7.50
CA LEU A 214 0.42 -15.08 7.20
C LEU A 214 0.53 -15.88 5.91
N LYS A 215 1.50 -15.49 5.09
CA LYS A 215 1.88 -16.18 3.87
C LYS A 215 3.11 -17.06 4.15
N PRO A 216 3.14 -18.31 3.69
CA PRO A 216 4.29 -19.20 3.89
C PRO A 216 5.57 -18.68 3.21
N GLU A 217 5.45 -17.89 2.16
CA GLU A 217 6.54 -17.28 1.40
C GLU A 217 7.40 -16.33 2.26
N LEU A 218 6.86 -15.81 3.37
CA LEU A 218 7.59 -14.95 4.31
C LEU A 218 8.83 -15.64 4.91
N ALA A 219 8.82 -16.96 5.03
CA ALA A 219 9.97 -17.73 5.52
C ALA A 219 11.22 -17.56 4.64
N GLY A 220 11.04 -17.28 3.35
CA GLY A 220 12.10 -17.09 2.36
C GLY A 220 12.19 -15.68 1.79
N CYS A 221 11.58 -14.67 2.43
CA CYS A 221 11.50 -13.31 1.89
C CYS A 221 12.86 -12.61 1.75
N GLY A 222 13.89 -13.04 2.48
CA GLY A 222 15.26 -12.56 2.40
C GLY A 222 15.50 -11.16 3.00
N ALA A 223 14.54 -10.61 3.71
CA ALA A 223 14.70 -9.38 4.48
C ALA A 223 14.95 -9.72 5.96
N ARG A 224 15.86 -8.98 6.62
CA ARG A 224 15.97 -9.02 8.08
C ARG A 224 14.87 -8.15 8.68
N ALA A 225 13.97 -8.75 9.46
CA ALA A 225 12.80 -8.04 9.98
C ALA A 225 12.95 -7.71 11.48
N THR A 226 12.55 -6.49 11.85
CA THR A 226 12.25 -6.12 13.23
C THR A 226 10.72 -6.05 13.35
N ILE A 227 10.17 -6.89 14.21
CA ILE A 227 8.73 -6.97 14.47
C ILE A 227 8.46 -6.24 15.77
N LEU A 228 7.66 -5.17 15.72
CA LEU A 228 7.35 -4.31 16.86
C LEU A 228 5.90 -4.51 17.28
N VAL A 229 5.65 -4.65 18.58
CA VAL A 229 4.31 -4.69 19.16
C VAL A 229 4.30 -4.08 20.56
N GLY A 230 3.26 -3.30 20.85
CA GLY A 230 3.03 -2.74 22.17
C GLY A 230 2.37 -3.73 23.14
N GLY A 231 2.86 -3.81 24.37
CA GLY A 231 2.27 -4.66 25.41
C GLY A 231 0.89 -4.20 25.87
N LYS A 232 0.50 -2.95 25.60
CA LYS A 232 -0.86 -2.42 25.85
C LYS A 232 -1.82 -2.66 24.68
N GLU A 233 -1.38 -3.25 23.59
CA GLU A 233 -2.26 -3.64 22.49
C GLU A 233 -3.16 -4.83 22.88
N PRO A 234 -4.28 -5.03 22.16
CA PRO A 234 -5.11 -6.23 22.33
C PRO A 234 -4.27 -7.51 22.20
N ARG A 235 -4.55 -8.52 23.00
CA ARG A 235 -3.82 -9.79 23.05
C ARG A 235 -3.64 -10.46 21.66
N ILE A 236 -4.57 -10.21 20.74
CA ILE A 236 -4.49 -10.75 19.38
C ILE A 236 -3.30 -10.15 18.60
N MET A 237 -2.94 -8.90 18.86
CA MET A 237 -1.80 -8.22 18.23
C MET A 237 -0.48 -8.83 18.71
N VAL A 238 -0.31 -9.01 20.03
CA VAL A 238 0.87 -9.69 20.60
C VAL A 238 0.98 -11.13 20.06
N ARG A 239 -0.14 -11.86 20.00
CA ARG A 239 -0.16 -13.21 19.39
C ARG A 239 0.19 -13.17 17.91
N SER A 240 -0.25 -12.17 17.16
CA SER A 240 0.09 -11.97 15.75
C SER A 240 1.59 -11.72 15.58
N ALA A 241 2.19 -10.84 16.39
CA ALA A 241 3.61 -10.56 16.36
C ALA A 241 4.45 -11.82 16.64
N ARG A 242 4.07 -12.61 17.65
CA ARG A 242 4.73 -13.88 17.96
C ARG A 242 4.57 -14.94 16.85
N ALA A 243 3.40 -14.98 16.20
CA ALA A 243 3.18 -15.88 15.06
C ALA A 243 4.02 -15.45 13.86
N LEU A 244 4.13 -14.15 13.61
CA LEU A 244 4.96 -13.58 12.55
C LEU A 244 6.45 -13.88 12.78
N ALA A 245 6.96 -13.71 14.00
CA ALA A 245 8.36 -14.02 14.35
C ALA A 245 8.71 -15.50 14.09
N LYS A 246 7.75 -16.41 14.32
CA LYS A 246 7.93 -17.83 13.98
C LYS A 246 7.94 -18.09 12.47
N ALA A 247 7.20 -17.29 11.70
CA ALA A 247 7.11 -17.43 10.25
C ALA A 247 8.28 -16.79 9.49
N MET A 248 9.01 -15.87 10.12
CA MET A 248 10.16 -15.15 9.57
C MET A 248 11.42 -15.47 10.37
N PRO A 249 12.22 -16.48 9.98
CA PRO A 249 13.39 -16.92 10.78
C PRO A 249 14.43 -15.81 11.02
N ASP A 250 14.64 -14.92 10.02
CA ASP A 250 15.55 -13.78 10.12
C ASP A 250 14.87 -12.54 10.73
N SER A 251 14.11 -12.74 11.83
CA SER A 251 13.43 -11.64 12.50
C SER A 251 13.80 -11.53 13.97
N THR A 252 13.75 -10.28 14.48
CA THR A 252 13.82 -9.95 15.89
C THR A 252 12.44 -9.45 16.33
N LEU A 253 11.88 -10.05 17.38
CA LEU A 253 10.62 -9.59 17.97
C LEU A 253 10.92 -8.67 19.16
N VAL A 254 10.35 -7.48 19.14
CA VAL A 254 10.38 -6.49 20.21
C VAL A 254 8.97 -6.27 20.75
N GLU A 255 8.70 -6.79 21.94
CA GLU A 255 7.45 -6.54 22.69
C GLU A 255 7.73 -5.47 23.74
N HIS A 256 7.28 -4.23 23.51
CA HIS A 256 7.53 -3.15 24.46
C HIS A 256 6.36 -3.01 25.47
N PRO A 257 6.56 -3.29 26.77
CA PRO A 257 5.45 -3.42 27.73
C PRO A 257 4.60 -2.16 27.90
N GLY A 258 5.19 -0.98 27.69
CA GLY A 258 4.54 0.32 27.88
C GLY A 258 3.79 0.83 26.66
N TRP A 259 4.03 0.28 25.47
CA TRP A 259 3.57 0.85 24.20
C TRP A 259 2.16 0.42 23.80
N ARG A 260 1.51 1.30 23.07
CA ARG A 260 0.24 1.10 22.40
C ARG A 260 0.44 0.83 20.92
N HIS A 261 -0.65 0.72 20.18
CA HIS A 261 -0.68 0.48 18.75
C HIS A 261 -0.04 1.64 17.97
N GLY A 262 0.96 1.35 17.15
CA GLY A 262 1.64 2.35 16.31
C GLY A 262 2.54 3.33 17.08
N GLU A 263 2.91 3.03 18.31
CA GLU A 263 3.63 3.97 19.18
C GLU A 263 5.08 4.22 18.72
N ALA A 264 5.73 3.23 18.10
CA ALA A 264 7.09 3.42 17.60
C ALA A 264 7.14 4.44 16.46
N SER A 265 6.30 4.31 15.45
CA SER A 265 6.26 5.23 14.31
C SER A 265 5.87 6.66 14.67
N LEU A 266 5.09 6.83 15.73
CA LEU A 266 4.54 8.12 16.14
C LEU A 266 5.40 8.86 17.17
N TRP A 267 5.96 8.12 18.14
CA TRP A 267 6.58 8.71 19.32
C TRP A 267 8.06 8.33 19.52
N HIS A 268 8.53 7.28 18.82
CA HIS A 268 9.86 6.72 18.97
C HIS A 268 10.54 6.49 17.60
N PRO A 269 10.70 7.56 16.77
CA PRO A 269 11.22 7.42 15.41
C PRO A 269 12.63 6.81 15.37
N GLU A 270 13.42 6.96 16.45
CA GLU A 270 14.75 6.39 16.61
C GLU A 270 14.76 4.86 16.48
N VAL A 271 13.69 4.18 16.91
CA VAL A 271 13.58 2.71 16.82
C VAL A 271 13.58 2.23 15.37
N TYR A 272 12.95 3.00 14.46
CA TYR A 272 13.01 2.70 13.03
C TYR A 272 14.42 2.87 12.46
N LEU A 273 15.10 3.94 12.83
CA LEU A 273 16.49 4.17 12.39
C LEU A 273 17.41 3.04 12.88
N GLU A 274 17.34 2.70 14.16
CA GLU A 274 18.13 1.62 14.76
C GLU A 274 17.88 0.28 14.07
N ALA A 275 16.62 -0.07 13.86
CA ALA A 275 16.23 -1.30 13.16
C ALA A 275 16.75 -1.33 11.71
N PHE A 276 16.66 -0.21 10.99
CA PHE A 276 17.13 -0.13 9.61
C PHE A 276 18.68 -0.08 9.52
N GLU A 277 19.37 0.34 10.54
CA GLU A 277 20.83 0.27 10.61
C GLU A 277 21.35 -1.04 11.21
N GLY A 278 20.46 -1.87 11.75
CA GLY A 278 20.80 -3.14 12.38
C GLY A 278 21.48 -2.98 13.71
N ARG A 279 21.20 -1.90 14.37
CA ARG A 279 21.55 -1.70 15.77
C ARG A 279 20.47 -2.37 16.63
N PRO A 280 20.88 -3.04 17.71
CA PRO A 280 19.93 -3.77 18.58
C PRO A 280 19.06 -2.81 19.40
#